data_cc4414c59e49ba36ed498c5b61ea422a
#
_entry.id   cc4414c59e49ba36ed498c5b61ea422a
#
_cell.length_a   1.000
_cell.length_b   1.000
_cell.length_c   1.000
_cell.angle_alpha   90.00
_cell.angle_beta   90.00
_cell.angle_gamma   90.00
#
_symmetry.space_group_name_H-M   'P 1'
#
loop_
_entity.id
_entity.type
_entity.pdbx_description
1 polymer ?
#
loop_
_entity_poly.entity_id
_entity_poly.type
_entity_poly.pdbx_seq_one_letter_code
_entity_poly.pdbx_strand_id
1 'polypeptide(L)'
;MNLKPIIHAILEDYALPFGGTHGVGHWARVLENGLRLAKETKANIEIVQLFAIFHDARRINENVDDGHGKRGANLAKALRGNFTLSDQDFGLLYVACADHTEGKTDGDITIQTCWDADRLDLGRVKMMPEPKKLCTSAAKDLTILKWADGRACFEVVPELVKIEWGIDTKGMIRG
;
A
#
# COMPACT_ATOMS: atom_id res chain seq x y z
N MET A 1 -0.07 -14.34 5.52
CA MET A 1 0.15 -14.76 4.11
C MET A 1 1.61 -14.59 3.74
N ASN A 2 2.17 -15.47 2.90
CA ASN A 2 3.53 -15.26 2.35
C ASN A 2 3.45 -14.41 1.07
N LEU A 3 3.87 -13.15 1.16
CA LEU A 3 3.80 -12.20 0.04
C LEU A 3 4.98 -12.33 -0.94
N LYS A 4 6.08 -12.96 -0.55
CA LYS A 4 7.32 -13.00 -1.35
C LYS A 4 7.11 -13.48 -2.80
N PRO A 5 6.45 -14.62 -3.08
CA PRO A 5 6.26 -15.07 -4.46
C PRO A 5 5.43 -14.09 -5.30
N ILE A 6 4.41 -13.45 -4.68
CA ILE A 6 3.54 -12.50 -5.36
C ILE A 6 4.32 -11.24 -5.71
N ILE A 7 5.10 -10.71 -4.76
CA ILE A 7 5.94 -9.53 -4.98
C ILE A 7 6.95 -9.77 -6.10
N HIS A 8 7.61 -10.92 -6.12
CA HIS A 8 8.56 -11.26 -7.19
C HIS A 8 7.88 -11.29 -8.56
N ALA A 9 6.67 -11.89 -8.66
CA ALA A 9 5.89 -11.86 -9.90
C ALA A 9 5.45 -10.44 -10.32
N ILE A 10 5.17 -9.55 -9.35
CA ILE A 10 4.87 -8.14 -9.64
C ILE A 10 6.11 -7.44 -10.21
N LEU A 11 7.29 -7.69 -9.61
CA LEU A 11 8.54 -7.01 -9.94
C LEU A 11 9.14 -7.42 -11.29
N GLU A 12 8.76 -8.58 -11.85
CA GLU A 12 9.20 -9.02 -13.19
C GLU A 12 8.90 -7.96 -14.27
N ASP A 13 7.72 -7.29 -14.17
CA ASP A 13 7.27 -6.26 -15.12
C ASP A 13 7.03 -4.90 -14.44
N TYR A 14 7.74 -4.61 -13.36
CA TYR A 14 7.61 -3.33 -12.67
C TYR A 14 8.38 -2.23 -13.40
N ALA A 15 7.69 -1.19 -13.83
CA ALA A 15 8.24 -0.16 -14.73
C ALA A 15 9.14 0.87 -14.04
N LEU A 16 9.05 1.02 -12.71
CA LEU A 16 9.73 2.08 -11.96
C LEU A 16 10.94 1.52 -11.17
N PRO A 17 11.86 2.37 -10.70
CA PRO A 17 12.92 1.93 -9.79
C PRO A 17 12.34 1.31 -8.51
N PHE A 18 12.86 0.16 -8.06
CA PHE A 18 12.40 -0.51 -6.84
C PHE A 18 12.52 0.37 -5.58
N GLY A 19 13.54 1.24 -5.54
CA GLY A 19 13.74 2.24 -4.49
C GLY A 19 13.11 3.60 -4.78
N GLY A 20 12.24 3.70 -5.80
CA GLY A 20 11.53 4.94 -6.14
C GLY A 20 10.47 5.32 -5.11
N THR A 21 9.88 6.49 -5.29
CA THR A 21 8.85 7.06 -4.40
C THR A 21 7.64 6.14 -4.24
N HIS A 22 7.28 5.38 -5.29
CA HIS A 22 6.18 4.42 -5.33
C HIS A 22 6.67 2.96 -5.33
N GLY A 23 7.95 2.73 -5.01
CA GLY A 23 8.58 1.41 -5.01
C GLY A 23 8.34 0.60 -3.73
N VAL A 24 9.14 -0.46 -3.55
CA VAL A 24 8.94 -1.46 -2.48
C VAL A 24 9.04 -0.89 -1.07
N GLY A 25 9.80 0.18 -0.86
CA GLY A 25 9.85 0.87 0.44
C GLY A 25 8.48 1.48 0.82
N HIS A 26 7.80 2.12 -0.15
CA HIS A 26 6.45 2.62 0.01
C HIS A 26 5.46 1.47 0.29
N TRP A 27 5.48 0.40 -0.51
CA TRP A 27 4.59 -0.75 -0.30
C TRP A 27 4.73 -1.33 1.11
N ALA A 28 5.96 -1.43 1.59
CA ALA A 28 6.25 -1.95 2.93
C ALA A 28 5.74 -1.02 4.05
N ARG A 29 5.88 0.30 3.91
CA ARG A 29 5.30 1.26 4.87
C ARG A 29 3.78 1.23 4.84
N VAL A 30 3.16 1.14 3.66
CA VAL A 30 1.71 0.96 3.52
C VAL A 30 1.24 -0.32 4.20
N LEU A 31 1.98 -1.43 4.04
CA LEU A 31 1.70 -2.68 4.74
C LEU A 31 1.71 -2.50 6.27
N GLU A 32 2.77 -1.90 6.82
CA GLU A 32 2.88 -1.71 8.27
C GLU A 32 1.83 -0.72 8.80
N ASN A 33 1.52 0.36 8.06
CA ASN A 33 0.44 1.27 8.37
C ASN A 33 -0.90 0.50 8.45
N GLY A 34 -1.22 -0.26 7.40
CA GLY A 34 -2.46 -1.01 7.31
C GLY A 34 -2.60 -2.07 8.39
N LEU A 35 -1.54 -2.84 8.69
CA LEU A 35 -1.54 -3.82 9.77
C LEU A 35 -1.71 -3.17 11.15
N ARG A 36 -1.15 -1.98 11.36
CA ARG A 36 -1.35 -1.22 12.59
C ARG A 36 -2.79 -0.74 12.72
N LEU A 37 -3.38 -0.18 11.66
CA LEU A 37 -4.77 0.25 11.64
C LEU A 37 -5.74 -0.93 11.83
N ALA A 38 -5.48 -2.08 11.21
CA ALA A 38 -6.34 -3.25 11.27
C ALA A 38 -6.52 -3.82 12.69
N LYS A 39 -5.59 -3.55 13.63
CA LYS A 39 -5.75 -3.90 15.04
C LYS A 39 -6.97 -3.24 15.66
N GLU A 40 -7.27 -1.99 15.29
CA GLU A 40 -8.39 -1.20 15.79
C GLU A 40 -9.63 -1.37 14.91
N THR A 41 -9.48 -1.30 13.60
CA THR A 41 -10.60 -1.33 12.64
C THR A 41 -11.19 -2.71 12.44
N LYS A 42 -10.45 -3.77 12.77
CA LYS A 42 -10.80 -5.18 12.49
C LYS A 42 -10.94 -5.48 10.99
N ALA A 43 -10.28 -4.69 10.16
CA ALA A 43 -10.20 -4.92 8.72
C ALA A 43 -9.60 -6.30 8.39
N ASN A 44 -9.99 -6.86 7.25
CA ASN A 44 -9.44 -8.12 6.76
C ASN A 44 -7.94 -7.97 6.43
N ILE A 45 -7.11 -8.61 7.25
CA ILE A 45 -5.63 -8.50 7.18
C ILE A 45 -5.10 -8.99 5.83
N GLU A 46 -5.68 -10.02 5.23
CA GLU A 46 -5.22 -10.55 3.95
C GLU A 46 -5.45 -9.55 2.81
N ILE A 47 -6.60 -8.86 2.84
CA ILE A 47 -6.88 -7.79 1.87
C ILE A 47 -5.91 -6.62 2.06
N VAL A 48 -5.66 -6.20 3.32
CA VAL A 48 -4.70 -5.13 3.63
C VAL A 48 -3.29 -5.48 3.13
N GLN A 49 -2.85 -6.72 3.32
CA GLN A 49 -1.55 -7.19 2.84
C GLN A 49 -1.44 -7.14 1.31
N LEU A 50 -2.47 -7.62 0.61
CA LEU A 50 -2.49 -7.64 -0.85
C LEU A 50 -2.64 -6.22 -1.43
N PHE A 51 -3.47 -5.36 -0.81
CA PHE A 51 -3.58 -3.96 -1.20
C PHE A 51 -2.22 -3.27 -1.21
N ALA A 52 -1.44 -3.44 -0.15
CA ALA A 52 -0.13 -2.79 -0.01
C ALA A 52 0.80 -3.05 -1.19
N ILE A 53 0.76 -4.24 -1.78
CA ILE A 53 1.65 -4.63 -2.88
C ILE A 53 1.03 -4.43 -4.27
N PHE A 54 -0.31 -4.28 -4.39
CA PHE A 54 -0.96 -4.18 -5.70
C PHE A 54 -1.37 -2.75 -6.09
N HIS A 55 -1.71 -1.86 -5.12
CA HIS A 55 -2.31 -0.56 -5.43
C HIS A 55 -1.49 0.28 -6.41
N ASP A 56 -0.16 0.30 -6.25
CA ASP A 56 0.80 1.05 -7.07
C ASP A 56 1.65 0.16 -8.01
N ALA A 57 1.37 -1.15 -8.07
CA ALA A 57 2.19 -2.14 -8.78
C ALA A 57 2.29 -1.93 -10.31
N ARG A 58 1.43 -1.14 -10.89
CA ARG A 58 1.41 -0.85 -12.34
C ARG A 58 1.40 0.65 -12.63
N ARG A 59 2.12 1.43 -11.82
CA ARG A 59 2.47 2.79 -12.18
C ARG A 59 3.48 2.79 -13.33
N ILE A 60 3.36 3.80 -14.19
CA ILE A 60 4.25 3.99 -15.36
C ILE A 60 5.15 5.22 -15.20
N ASN A 61 4.90 6.07 -14.21
CA ASN A 61 5.75 7.20 -13.84
C ASN A 61 5.59 7.55 -12.36
N GLU A 62 6.52 8.37 -11.81
CA GLU A 62 6.52 8.81 -10.42
C GLU A 62 5.64 10.06 -10.16
N ASN A 63 5.07 10.64 -11.20
CA ASN A 63 4.23 11.84 -11.12
C ASN A 63 2.74 11.48 -11.18
N VAL A 64 1.94 12.37 -11.79
CA VAL A 64 0.52 12.08 -12.04
C VAL A 64 0.42 10.93 -13.02
N ASP A 65 -0.29 9.89 -12.62
CA ASP A 65 -0.45 8.65 -13.39
C ASP A 65 -1.91 8.17 -13.27
N ASP A 66 -2.77 8.75 -14.08
CA ASP A 66 -4.18 8.41 -14.08
C ASP A 66 -4.42 6.93 -14.37
N GLY A 67 -5.30 6.32 -13.59
CA GLY A 67 -5.71 4.93 -13.75
C GLY A 67 -4.70 3.88 -13.27
N HIS A 68 -3.60 4.26 -12.58
CA HIS A 68 -2.66 3.27 -12.03
C HIS A 68 -3.33 2.33 -11.03
N GLY A 69 -4.24 2.80 -10.19
CA GLY A 69 -4.99 1.96 -9.26
C GLY A 69 -5.79 0.88 -9.98
N LYS A 70 -6.46 1.24 -11.09
CA LYS A 70 -7.17 0.28 -11.94
C LYS A 70 -6.24 -0.75 -12.57
N ARG A 71 -5.04 -0.33 -13.01
CA ARG A 71 -4.02 -1.25 -13.53
C ARG A 71 -3.50 -2.19 -12.44
N GLY A 72 -3.28 -1.70 -11.22
CA GLY A 72 -2.93 -2.52 -10.06
C GLY A 72 -4.01 -3.55 -9.71
N ALA A 73 -5.29 -3.13 -9.68
CA ALA A 73 -6.43 -4.02 -9.48
C ALA A 73 -6.53 -5.11 -10.56
N ASN A 74 -6.29 -4.76 -11.82
CA ASN A 74 -6.27 -5.72 -12.92
C ASN A 74 -5.09 -6.71 -12.82
N LEU A 75 -3.94 -6.25 -12.32
CA LEU A 75 -2.82 -7.15 -12.02
C LEU A 75 -3.19 -8.14 -10.92
N ALA A 76 -3.82 -7.67 -9.82
CA ALA A 76 -4.30 -8.56 -8.77
C ALA A 76 -5.26 -9.63 -9.33
N LYS A 77 -6.14 -9.25 -10.28
CA LYS A 77 -7.01 -10.18 -10.99
C LYS A 77 -6.23 -11.20 -11.82
N ALA A 78 -5.21 -10.76 -12.55
CA ALA A 78 -4.37 -11.65 -13.37
C ALA A 78 -3.58 -12.64 -12.51
N LEU A 79 -3.13 -12.21 -11.32
CA LEU A 79 -2.39 -13.05 -10.37
C LEU A 79 -3.28 -13.75 -9.34
N ARG A 80 -4.61 -13.83 -9.57
CA ARG A 80 -5.60 -14.40 -8.64
C ARG A 80 -5.27 -15.83 -8.20
N GLY A 81 -4.59 -16.59 -9.04
CA GLY A 81 -4.13 -17.96 -8.72
C GLY A 81 -2.99 -18.06 -7.71
N ASN A 82 -2.32 -16.95 -7.38
CA ASN A 82 -1.15 -16.93 -6.50
C ASN A 82 -1.52 -16.74 -5.01
N PHE A 83 -2.80 -16.48 -4.70
CA PHE A 83 -3.30 -16.28 -3.34
C PHE A 83 -4.75 -16.72 -3.22
N THR A 84 -5.19 -17.01 -1.98
CA THR A 84 -6.55 -17.46 -1.71
C THR A 84 -7.34 -16.35 -1.03
N LEU A 85 -8.41 -15.90 -1.67
CA LEU A 85 -9.45 -15.04 -1.10
C LEU A 85 -10.81 -15.55 -1.59
N SER A 86 -11.89 -15.33 -0.84
CA SER A 86 -13.25 -15.48 -1.36
C SER A 86 -13.50 -14.49 -2.51
N ASP A 87 -14.49 -14.72 -3.35
CA ASP A 87 -14.84 -13.77 -4.42
C ASP A 87 -15.33 -12.42 -3.85
N GLN A 88 -15.99 -12.45 -2.70
CA GLN A 88 -16.40 -11.25 -1.97
C GLN A 88 -15.18 -10.45 -1.51
N ASP A 89 -14.22 -11.09 -0.82
CA ASP A 89 -13.00 -10.42 -0.36
C ASP A 89 -12.14 -9.92 -1.52
N PHE A 90 -12.08 -10.68 -2.61
CA PHE A 90 -11.41 -10.22 -3.82
C PHE A 90 -12.08 -8.98 -4.42
N GLY A 91 -13.41 -8.91 -4.37
CA GLY A 91 -14.15 -7.70 -4.76
C GLY A 91 -13.74 -6.48 -3.96
N LEU A 92 -13.57 -6.61 -2.63
CA LEU A 92 -13.08 -5.54 -1.75
C LEU A 92 -11.64 -5.13 -2.11
N LEU A 93 -10.73 -6.09 -2.32
CA LEU A 93 -9.36 -5.81 -2.76
C LEU A 93 -9.34 -5.04 -4.08
N TYR A 94 -10.15 -5.48 -5.05
CA TYR A 94 -10.21 -4.86 -6.37
C TYR A 94 -10.65 -3.40 -6.27
N VAL A 95 -11.72 -3.12 -5.52
CA VAL A 95 -12.22 -1.76 -5.29
C VAL A 95 -11.20 -0.93 -4.52
N ALA A 96 -10.60 -1.48 -3.46
CA ALA A 96 -9.57 -0.79 -2.69
C ALA A 96 -8.43 -0.31 -3.61
N CYS A 97 -7.90 -1.17 -4.46
CA CYS A 97 -6.83 -0.79 -5.40
C CYS A 97 -7.32 0.19 -6.49
N ALA A 98 -8.47 -0.08 -7.10
CA ALA A 98 -8.95 0.71 -8.24
C ALA A 98 -9.26 2.16 -7.86
N ASP A 99 -9.80 2.39 -6.67
CA ASP A 99 -10.36 3.66 -6.23
C ASP A 99 -9.50 4.42 -5.20
N HIS A 100 -8.27 3.95 -4.88
CA HIS A 100 -7.49 4.54 -3.77
C HIS A 100 -7.15 6.02 -3.97
N THR A 101 -7.13 6.50 -5.21
CA THR A 101 -6.85 7.90 -5.56
C THR A 101 -8.10 8.79 -5.67
N GLU A 102 -9.31 8.22 -5.59
CA GLU A 102 -10.57 8.95 -5.83
C GLU A 102 -10.96 9.94 -4.70
N GLY A 103 -10.20 9.97 -3.62
CA GLY A 103 -10.48 10.86 -2.49
C GLY A 103 -11.69 10.47 -1.63
N LYS A 104 -12.28 9.30 -1.87
CA LYS A 104 -13.40 8.76 -1.08
C LYS A 104 -12.97 8.53 0.38
N THR A 105 -13.92 8.67 1.31
CA THR A 105 -13.71 8.47 2.75
C THR A 105 -14.73 7.55 3.40
N ASP A 106 -15.67 7.02 2.63
CA ASP A 106 -16.74 6.11 3.06
C ASP A 106 -16.69 4.79 2.27
N GLY A 107 -17.19 3.72 2.86
CA GLY A 107 -17.20 2.39 2.26
C GLY A 107 -17.01 1.28 3.29
N ASP A 108 -16.70 0.07 2.83
CA ASP A 108 -16.36 -1.05 3.70
C ASP A 108 -15.14 -0.73 4.57
N ILE A 109 -15.13 -1.16 5.81
CA ILE A 109 -14.06 -0.82 6.78
C ILE A 109 -12.69 -1.31 6.33
N THR A 110 -12.61 -2.42 5.59
CA THR A 110 -11.35 -2.93 5.05
C THR A 110 -10.84 -2.03 3.93
N ILE A 111 -11.71 -1.55 3.04
CA ILE A 111 -11.36 -0.61 1.99
C ILE A 111 -10.87 0.71 2.61
N GLN A 112 -11.61 1.24 3.59
CA GLN A 112 -11.23 2.46 4.31
C GLN A 112 -9.84 2.32 4.96
N THR A 113 -9.55 1.17 5.59
CA THR A 113 -8.26 0.88 6.21
C THR A 113 -7.13 0.84 5.17
N CYS A 114 -7.37 0.26 3.99
CA CYS A 114 -6.44 0.25 2.88
C CYS A 114 -6.12 1.67 2.39
N TRP A 115 -7.13 2.49 2.15
CA TRP A 115 -6.94 3.87 1.69
C TRP A 115 -6.21 4.74 2.72
N ASP A 116 -6.54 4.58 4.01
CA ASP A 116 -5.84 5.28 5.07
C ASP A 116 -4.38 4.85 5.19
N ALA A 117 -4.08 3.56 4.99
CA ALA A 117 -2.72 3.04 5.03
C ALA A 117 -1.81 3.72 3.99
N ASP A 118 -2.31 3.95 2.78
CA ASP A 118 -1.59 4.69 1.74
C ASP A 118 -1.51 6.19 2.04
N ARG A 119 -2.63 6.82 2.42
CA ARG A 119 -2.67 8.27 2.74
C ARG A 119 -1.76 8.63 3.91
N LEU A 120 -1.55 7.74 4.87
CA LEU A 120 -0.59 7.93 5.96
C LEU A 120 0.87 7.97 5.48
N ASP A 121 1.18 7.52 4.24
CA ASP A 121 2.52 7.56 3.67
C ASP A 121 2.76 8.79 2.76
N LEU A 122 1.87 9.78 2.75
CA LEU A 122 1.98 10.98 1.92
C LEU A 122 3.21 11.85 2.23
N GLY A 123 3.81 11.72 3.41
CA GLY A 123 5.07 12.38 3.77
C GLY A 123 6.20 12.10 2.77
N ARG A 124 6.20 10.94 2.07
CA ARG A 124 7.16 10.59 1.02
C ARG A 124 7.17 11.58 -0.16
N VAL A 125 6.02 12.21 -0.41
CA VAL A 125 5.85 13.24 -1.44
C VAL A 125 5.73 14.64 -0.84
N LYS A 126 6.21 14.83 0.40
CA LYS A 126 6.20 16.09 1.14
C LYS A 126 4.80 16.66 1.39
N MET A 127 3.80 15.80 1.49
CA MET A 127 2.42 16.16 1.82
C MET A 127 2.07 15.62 3.20
N MET A 128 1.50 16.47 4.07
CA MET A 128 1.01 16.04 5.37
C MET A 128 -0.35 15.35 5.20
N PRO A 129 -0.59 14.16 5.76
CA PRO A 129 -1.91 13.55 5.79
C PRO A 129 -2.91 14.45 6.53
N GLU A 130 -3.97 14.89 5.85
CA GLU A 130 -5.02 15.72 6.46
C GLU A 130 -6.07 14.84 7.14
N PRO A 131 -6.33 15.01 8.47
CA PRO A 131 -7.31 14.17 9.18
C PRO A 131 -8.70 14.13 8.54
N LYS A 132 -9.13 15.23 7.91
CA LYS A 132 -10.44 15.29 7.23
C LYS A 132 -10.53 14.42 5.96
N LYS A 133 -9.38 14.02 5.40
CA LYS A 133 -9.27 13.14 4.24
C LYS A 133 -9.01 11.68 4.62
N LEU A 134 -8.84 11.39 5.90
CA LEU A 134 -8.74 10.03 6.41
C LEU A 134 -10.13 9.47 6.71
N CYS A 135 -10.29 8.17 6.56
CA CYS A 135 -11.55 7.48 6.71
C CYS A 135 -11.82 7.15 8.18
N THR A 136 -10.89 6.40 8.79
CA THR A 136 -11.08 5.76 10.10
C THR A 136 -10.66 6.65 11.25
N SER A 137 -11.25 6.46 12.43
CA SER A 137 -10.82 7.12 13.66
C SER A 137 -9.39 6.70 14.04
N ALA A 138 -9.03 5.45 13.78
CA ALA A 138 -7.68 4.93 14.02
C ALA A 138 -6.62 5.72 13.25
N ALA A 139 -6.85 6.00 11.97
CA ALA A 139 -5.92 6.78 11.15
C ALA A 139 -5.81 8.25 11.56
N LYS A 140 -6.87 8.79 12.20
CA LYS A 140 -6.91 10.17 12.72
C LYS A 140 -6.23 10.33 14.08
N ASP A 141 -5.82 9.24 14.73
CA ASP A 141 -5.07 9.30 15.98
C ASP A 141 -3.71 9.97 15.77
N LEU A 142 -3.42 10.99 16.59
CA LEU A 142 -2.20 11.81 16.44
C LEU A 142 -0.90 11.00 16.62
N THR A 143 -0.93 9.93 17.40
CA THR A 143 0.24 9.07 17.62
C THR A 143 0.52 8.25 16.36
N ILE A 144 -0.52 7.74 15.71
CA ILE A 144 -0.42 7.00 14.45
C ILE A 144 0.02 7.94 13.33
N LEU A 145 -0.61 9.11 13.21
CA LEU A 145 -0.24 10.12 12.22
C LEU A 145 1.25 10.49 12.31
N LYS A 146 1.73 10.86 13.49
CA LYS A 146 3.14 11.27 13.69
C LYS A 146 4.11 10.13 13.41
N TRP A 147 3.75 8.91 13.81
CA TRP A 147 4.58 7.73 13.58
C TRP A 147 4.71 7.41 12.10
N ALA A 148 3.59 7.43 11.35
CA ALA A 148 3.58 7.12 9.93
C ALA A 148 4.27 8.23 9.11
N ASP A 149 3.93 9.51 9.37
CA ASP A 149 4.49 10.66 8.67
C ASP A 149 6.02 10.76 8.86
N GLY A 150 6.51 10.56 10.08
CA GLY A 150 7.96 10.55 10.32
C GLY A 150 8.67 9.48 9.50
N ARG A 151 8.09 8.28 9.36
CA ARG A 151 8.67 7.20 8.56
C ARG A 151 8.60 7.48 7.07
N ALA A 152 7.52 8.09 6.61
CA ALA A 152 7.33 8.51 5.23
C ALA A 152 8.32 9.63 4.84
N CYS A 153 8.44 10.67 5.67
CA CYS A 153 9.34 11.81 5.43
C CYS A 153 10.82 11.40 5.36
N PHE A 154 11.23 10.41 6.18
CA PHE A 154 12.59 9.88 6.18
C PHE A 154 12.78 8.71 5.20
N GLU A 155 11.78 8.39 4.39
CA GLU A 155 11.79 7.28 3.42
C GLU A 155 12.30 5.97 4.03
N VAL A 156 11.90 5.69 5.29
CA VAL A 156 12.32 4.48 6.01
C VAL A 156 11.95 3.25 5.20
N VAL A 157 12.93 2.40 4.91
CA VAL A 157 12.68 1.09 4.30
C VAL A 157 12.52 0.06 5.42
N PRO A 158 11.32 -0.51 5.62
CA PRO A 158 11.10 -1.53 6.64
C PRO A 158 11.98 -2.77 6.45
N GLU A 159 12.48 -3.35 7.54
CA GLU A 159 13.33 -4.54 7.50
C GLU A 159 12.65 -5.75 6.82
N LEU A 160 11.33 -5.82 6.85
CA LEU A 160 10.56 -6.88 6.19
C LEU A 160 10.87 -6.96 4.67
N VAL A 161 11.25 -5.86 4.03
CA VAL A 161 11.63 -5.84 2.60
C VAL A 161 12.81 -6.79 2.36
N LYS A 162 13.79 -6.79 3.24
CA LYS A 162 14.95 -7.66 3.16
C LYS A 162 14.64 -9.06 3.73
N ILE A 163 14.05 -9.10 4.92
CA ILE A 163 13.91 -10.36 5.69
C ILE A 163 12.80 -11.23 5.11
N GLU A 164 11.63 -10.66 4.84
CA GLU A 164 10.45 -11.42 4.42
C GLU A 164 10.32 -11.47 2.90
N TRP A 165 10.56 -10.34 2.20
CA TRP A 165 10.42 -10.26 0.75
C TRP A 165 11.67 -10.70 0.00
N GLY A 166 12.84 -10.72 0.67
CA GLY A 166 14.11 -11.13 0.09
C GLY A 166 14.65 -10.16 -0.96
N ILE A 167 14.31 -8.86 -0.83
CA ILE A 167 14.75 -7.81 -1.75
C ILE A 167 15.95 -7.09 -1.13
N ASP A 168 17.06 -7.02 -1.87
CA ASP A 168 18.24 -6.27 -1.41
C ASP A 168 17.97 -4.76 -1.52
N THR A 169 18.04 -4.09 -0.39
CA THR A 169 17.84 -2.65 -0.27
C THR A 169 19.14 -1.85 -0.48
N LYS A 170 20.28 -2.52 -0.72
CA LYS A 170 21.54 -1.86 -1.07
C LYS A 170 21.39 -1.17 -2.41
N GLY A 171 21.40 0.17 -2.41
CA GLY A 171 21.15 1.00 -3.59
C GLY A 171 19.74 1.58 -3.68
N MET A 172 18.83 1.24 -2.76
CA MET A 172 17.50 1.86 -2.65
C MET A 172 17.51 3.16 -1.82
N ILE A 173 18.54 3.36 -0.99
CA ILE A 173 18.72 4.57 -0.19
C ILE A 173 19.31 5.64 -1.11
N ARG A 174 18.54 6.69 -1.41
CA ARG A 174 19.08 7.90 -2.04
C ARG A 174 20.07 8.53 -1.06
N GLY A 175 21.34 8.67 -1.48
CA GLY A 175 22.33 9.41 -0.73
C GLY A 175 22.00 10.90 -0.63
#